data_0064bbfb1e7434b6ac0e2a9dbbeed1c5
#
_entry.id   0064bbfb1e7434b6ac0e2a9dbbeed1c5
#
_cell.length_a   1.000
_cell.length_b   1.000
_cell.length_c   1.000
_cell.angle_alpha   90.00
_cell.angle_beta   90.00
_cell.angle_gamma   90.00
#
_symmetry.space_group_name_H-M   'P 1'
#
loop_
_entity.id
_entity.type
_entity.pdbx_description
1 polymer ?
#
loop_
_entity_poly.entity_id
_entity_poly.type
_entity_poly.pdbx_seq_one_letter_code
_entity_poly.pdbx_strand_id
1 'polypeptide(L)'
;CTIHSNSVIGSDGFGFAPQENEEFITIPQIGNVIIKDNVSIGSNTVIDKATIESTIINKGVKLDNLIQIGHNVEIGKNTVIAAQSGISGSTKVGKNSMLGGQVGVVGHLKLGNFSKYAAQAGVSKNTKNNQTVIGSPAMPKDQFIKSYIIFKKLPSIVRQIEELEKKLSNLQAK
;
A
#
# COMPACT_ATOMS: atom_id res chain seq x y z
N CYS A 1 1.58 -24.48 -8.49
CA CYS A 1 2.22 -23.19 -8.16
C CYS A 1 3.63 -23.15 -8.72
N THR A 2 4.12 -21.95 -9.02
CA THR A 2 5.51 -21.72 -9.44
C THR A 2 6.15 -20.77 -8.42
N ILE A 3 7.30 -21.15 -7.89
CA ILE A 3 8.06 -20.32 -6.94
C ILE A 3 9.47 -20.18 -7.50
N HIS A 4 9.88 -18.94 -7.75
CA HIS A 4 11.17 -18.62 -8.33
C HIS A 4 12.28 -18.53 -7.27
N SER A 5 13.52 -18.44 -7.72
CA SER A 5 14.74 -18.48 -6.90
C SER A 5 14.73 -17.41 -5.81
N ASN A 6 15.29 -17.75 -4.66
CA ASN A 6 15.45 -16.87 -3.50
C ASN A 6 14.14 -16.32 -2.91
N SER A 7 12.98 -16.87 -3.25
CA SER A 7 11.74 -16.54 -2.57
C SER A 7 11.75 -17.10 -1.16
N VAL A 8 11.32 -16.32 -0.18
CA VAL A 8 11.22 -16.72 1.23
C VAL A 8 9.75 -16.80 1.61
N ILE A 9 9.32 -17.94 2.16
CA ILE A 9 7.94 -18.17 2.58
C ILE A 9 7.92 -18.59 4.04
N GLY A 10 7.23 -17.80 4.87
CA GLY A 10 7.08 -18.09 6.29
C GLY A 10 8.16 -17.50 7.18
N SER A 11 8.85 -16.42 6.74
CA SER A 11 9.67 -15.61 7.66
C SER A 11 8.82 -14.98 8.75
N ASP A 12 9.43 -14.61 9.86
CA ASP A 12 8.77 -13.90 10.93
C ASP A 12 8.32 -12.52 10.44
N GLY A 13 7.08 -12.14 10.76
CA GLY A 13 6.57 -10.81 10.50
C GLY A 13 7.24 -9.76 11.37
N PHE A 14 7.18 -8.50 10.94
CA PHE A 14 7.71 -7.36 11.67
C PHE A 14 6.78 -7.01 12.85
N GLY A 15 6.95 -7.73 13.93
CA GLY A 15 6.15 -7.59 15.16
C GLY A 15 7.05 -7.27 16.36
N PHE A 16 6.93 -6.05 16.90
CA PHE A 16 7.67 -5.60 18.07
C PHE A 16 6.74 -4.82 19.01
N ALA A 17 6.91 -5.02 20.33
CA ALA A 17 6.20 -4.27 21.35
C ALA A 17 7.18 -3.40 22.12
N PRO A 18 6.88 -2.08 22.31
CA PRO A 18 7.70 -1.22 23.13
C PRO A 18 7.55 -1.62 24.61
N GLN A 19 8.65 -1.52 25.35
CA GLN A 19 8.71 -1.72 26.80
C GLN A 19 8.85 -0.37 27.51
N GLU A 20 8.65 -0.35 28.82
CA GLU A 20 8.80 0.84 29.65
C GLU A 20 10.22 1.45 29.62
N ASN A 21 11.24 0.63 29.36
CA ASN A 21 12.64 1.03 29.20
C ASN A 21 13.01 1.49 27.79
N GLU A 22 12.04 1.80 26.93
CA GLU A 22 12.21 2.20 25.52
C GLU A 22 12.78 1.12 24.59
N GLU A 23 13.01 -0.11 25.07
CA GLU A 23 13.42 -1.24 24.24
C GLU A 23 12.23 -1.87 23.53
N PHE A 24 12.50 -2.57 22.42
CA PHE A 24 11.50 -3.36 21.69
C PHE A 24 11.74 -4.84 21.94
N ILE A 25 10.68 -5.55 22.33
CA ILE A 25 10.68 -7.01 22.35
C ILE A 25 9.98 -7.57 21.13
N THR A 26 10.49 -8.70 20.63
CA THR A 26 9.89 -9.41 19.51
C THR A 26 8.58 -10.07 19.93
N ILE A 27 7.52 -9.85 19.17
CA ILE A 27 6.25 -10.57 19.29
C ILE A 27 6.39 -11.90 18.53
N PRO A 28 6.25 -13.05 19.20
CA PRO A 28 6.34 -14.35 18.55
C PRO A 28 5.34 -14.48 17.39
N GLN A 29 5.81 -14.99 16.26
CA GLN A 29 5.01 -15.25 15.07
C GLN A 29 4.76 -16.76 14.97
N ILE A 30 3.59 -17.20 15.38
CA ILE A 30 3.24 -18.63 15.50
C ILE A 30 2.28 -19.14 14.43
N GLY A 31 1.83 -18.25 13.55
CA GLY A 31 0.96 -18.60 12.43
C GLY A 31 1.73 -19.23 11.26
N ASN A 32 1.08 -19.29 10.11
CA ASN A 32 1.63 -19.89 8.90
C ASN A 32 1.34 -19.06 7.64
N VAL A 33 1.76 -19.59 6.48
CA VAL A 33 1.41 -19.07 5.14
C VAL A 33 0.60 -20.13 4.41
N ILE A 34 -0.51 -19.71 3.80
CA ILE A 34 -1.33 -20.55 2.93
C ILE A 34 -1.26 -20.05 1.50
N ILE A 35 -0.69 -20.83 0.60
CA ILE A 35 -0.65 -20.55 -0.83
C ILE A 35 -1.64 -21.48 -1.54
N LYS A 36 -2.64 -20.91 -2.21
CA LYS A 36 -3.65 -21.66 -2.95
C LYS A 36 -3.17 -22.01 -4.37
N ASP A 37 -4.02 -22.64 -5.16
CA ASP A 37 -3.68 -23.16 -6.49
C ASP A 37 -3.30 -22.07 -7.50
N ASN A 38 -2.47 -22.44 -8.50
CA ASN A 38 -2.10 -21.61 -9.64
C ASN A 38 -1.46 -20.25 -9.27
N VAL A 39 -0.83 -20.15 -8.10
CA VAL A 39 -0.05 -18.98 -7.68
C VAL A 39 1.32 -19.00 -8.35
N SER A 40 1.81 -17.81 -8.72
CA SER A 40 3.19 -17.60 -9.17
C SER A 40 3.85 -16.57 -8.27
N ILE A 41 5.07 -16.88 -7.79
CA ILE A 41 5.84 -16.03 -6.88
C ILE A 41 7.20 -15.79 -7.54
N GLY A 42 7.51 -14.52 -7.82
CA GLY A 42 8.74 -14.07 -8.45
C GLY A 42 9.95 -14.14 -7.50
N SER A 43 11.12 -13.98 -8.08
CA SER A 43 12.39 -14.09 -7.37
C SER A 43 12.55 -13.05 -6.27
N ASN A 44 13.21 -13.42 -5.17
CA ASN A 44 13.46 -12.55 -4.01
C ASN A 44 12.17 -11.94 -3.39
N THR A 45 11.03 -12.57 -3.58
CA THR A 45 9.79 -12.17 -2.93
C THR A 45 9.71 -12.82 -1.56
N VAL A 46 9.34 -12.03 -0.56
CA VAL A 46 9.23 -12.47 0.82
C VAL A 46 7.77 -12.44 1.26
N ILE A 47 7.30 -13.54 1.85
CA ILE A 47 5.95 -13.68 2.39
C ILE A 47 6.08 -14.07 3.86
N ASP A 48 5.75 -13.15 4.75
CA ASP A 48 5.82 -13.39 6.18
C ASP A 48 4.67 -14.29 6.64
N LYS A 49 4.93 -15.16 7.59
CA LYS A 49 3.87 -15.90 8.28
C LYS A 49 3.05 -14.96 9.16
N ALA A 50 1.85 -15.35 9.47
CA ALA A 50 0.99 -14.60 10.36
C ALA A 50 1.49 -14.65 11.81
N THR A 51 1.16 -13.64 12.59
CA THR A 51 1.36 -13.65 14.05
C THR A 51 0.55 -14.79 14.67
N ILE A 52 -0.75 -14.87 14.33
CA ILE A 52 -1.68 -15.96 14.65
C ILE A 52 -2.50 -16.18 13.37
N GLU A 53 -2.99 -17.39 13.14
CA GLU A 53 -3.73 -17.79 11.94
C GLU A 53 -2.84 -17.87 10.69
N SER A 54 -3.20 -17.20 9.58
CA SER A 54 -2.52 -17.39 8.30
C SER A 54 -2.36 -16.09 7.52
N THR A 55 -1.21 -15.94 6.86
CA THR A 55 -1.06 -15.08 5.69
C THR A 55 -1.53 -15.85 4.47
N ILE A 56 -2.43 -15.31 3.65
CA ILE A 56 -3.14 -16.06 2.62
C ILE A 56 -2.91 -15.48 1.23
N ILE A 57 -2.35 -16.30 0.34
CA ILE A 57 -2.23 -16.00 -1.10
C ILE A 57 -3.27 -16.84 -1.84
N ASN A 58 -4.34 -16.20 -2.29
CA ASN A 58 -5.46 -16.90 -2.90
C ASN A 58 -5.15 -17.38 -4.32
N LYS A 59 -6.02 -18.26 -4.85
CA LYS A 59 -5.89 -18.91 -6.17
C LYS A 59 -5.63 -17.89 -7.28
N GLY A 60 -4.68 -18.20 -8.16
CA GLY A 60 -4.40 -17.46 -9.38
C GLY A 60 -3.59 -16.17 -9.19
N VAL A 61 -3.20 -15.83 -7.97
CA VAL A 61 -2.38 -14.64 -7.68
C VAL A 61 -1.03 -14.72 -8.39
N LYS A 62 -0.56 -13.59 -8.90
CA LYS A 62 0.75 -13.43 -9.51
C LYS A 62 1.52 -12.33 -8.78
N LEU A 63 2.59 -12.72 -8.14
CA LEU A 63 3.55 -11.83 -7.50
C LEU A 63 4.81 -11.79 -8.36
N ASP A 64 5.24 -10.61 -8.74
CA ASP A 64 6.49 -10.37 -9.44
C ASP A 64 7.69 -10.42 -8.46
N ASN A 65 8.84 -9.95 -8.87
CA ASN A 65 10.07 -10.02 -8.10
C ASN A 65 10.14 -8.94 -7.00
N LEU A 66 10.90 -9.22 -5.92
CA LEU A 66 11.20 -8.26 -4.87
C LEU A 66 9.95 -7.70 -4.16
N ILE A 67 8.93 -8.50 -3.98
CA ILE A 67 7.71 -8.10 -3.28
C ILE A 67 7.83 -8.48 -1.80
N GLN A 68 7.34 -7.61 -0.91
CA GLN A 68 7.17 -7.90 0.51
C GLN A 68 5.69 -8.05 0.84
N ILE A 69 5.30 -9.21 1.33
CA ILE A 69 3.98 -9.48 1.90
C ILE A 69 4.12 -9.64 3.42
N GLY A 70 3.57 -8.71 4.17
CA GLY A 70 3.63 -8.71 5.62
C GLY A 70 2.72 -9.78 6.27
N HIS A 71 2.87 -9.95 7.57
CA HIS A 71 2.11 -10.92 8.36
C HIS A 71 0.59 -10.70 8.28
N ASN A 72 -0.20 -11.75 8.30
CA ASN A 72 -1.68 -11.69 8.28
C ASN A 72 -2.28 -10.99 7.05
N VAL A 73 -1.52 -10.80 5.98
CA VAL A 73 -2.03 -10.25 4.72
C VAL A 73 -2.86 -11.31 4.01
N GLU A 74 -3.94 -10.88 3.37
CA GLU A 74 -4.72 -11.70 2.46
C GLU A 74 -4.72 -11.07 1.06
N ILE A 75 -4.20 -11.79 0.06
CA ILE A 75 -4.27 -11.37 -1.35
C ILE A 75 -5.41 -12.11 -2.03
N GLY A 76 -6.38 -11.37 -2.55
CA GLY A 76 -7.57 -11.89 -3.22
C GLY A 76 -7.26 -12.59 -4.54
N LYS A 77 -8.17 -13.50 -4.96
CA LYS A 77 -8.03 -14.32 -6.17
C LYS A 77 -7.67 -13.51 -7.42
N ASN A 78 -6.79 -14.06 -8.26
CA ASN A 78 -6.38 -13.49 -9.55
C ASN A 78 -5.84 -12.06 -9.48
N THR A 79 -5.39 -11.61 -8.33
CA THR A 79 -4.72 -10.32 -8.17
C THR A 79 -3.28 -10.42 -8.65
N VAL A 80 -2.81 -9.39 -9.33
CA VAL A 80 -1.44 -9.28 -9.82
C VAL A 80 -0.73 -8.11 -9.17
N ILE A 81 0.52 -8.32 -8.74
CA ILE A 81 1.33 -7.32 -8.06
C ILE A 81 2.69 -7.27 -8.76
N ALA A 82 3.03 -6.10 -9.28
CA ALA A 82 4.30 -5.86 -9.96
C ALA A 82 5.44 -5.63 -8.96
N ALA A 83 6.66 -5.70 -9.46
CA ALA A 83 7.89 -5.75 -8.69
C ALA A 83 8.06 -4.59 -7.68
N GLN A 84 8.82 -4.88 -6.63
CA GLN A 84 9.18 -3.94 -5.57
C GLN A 84 8.01 -3.34 -4.78
N SER A 85 6.84 -3.96 -4.83
CA SER A 85 5.68 -3.53 -4.04
C SER A 85 5.74 -4.11 -2.63
N GLY A 86 5.21 -3.34 -1.66
CA GLY A 86 5.14 -3.75 -0.26
C GLY A 86 3.71 -3.67 0.27
N ILE A 87 3.23 -4.77 0.84
CA ILE A 87 1.92 -4.85 1.49
C ILE A 87 2.14 -5.07 2.98
N SER A 88 1.87 -4.06 3.78
CA SER A 88 2.06 -4.14 5.23
C SER A 88 1.03 -5.04 5.92
N GLY A 89 1.38 -5.48 7.10
CA GLY A 89 0.64 -6.50 7.86
C GLY A 89 -0.85 -6.25 8.02
N SER A 90 -1.62 -7.32 8.12
CA SER A 90 -3.08 -7.34 8.33
C SER A 90 -3.91 -6.66 7.24
N THR A 91 -3.33 -6.37 6.08
CA THR A 91 -4.02 -5.80 4.93
C THR A 91 -4.74 -6.86 4.12
N LYS A 92 -5.95 -6.56 3.64
CA LYS A 92 -6.72 -7.39 2.72
C LYS A 92 -6.81 -6.75 1.34
N VAL A 93 -6.20 -7.38 0.35
CA VAL A 93 -6.26 -6.94 -1.05
C VAL A 93 -7.39 -7.68 -1.76
N GLY A 94 -8.28 -6.93 -2.41
CA GLY A 94 -9.42 -7.48 -3.13
C GLY A 94 -9.02 -8.38 -4.30
N LYS A 95 -9.98 -9.19 -4.80
CA LYS A 95 -9.79 -10.06 -5.97
C LYS A 95 -9.68 -9.27 -7.28
N ASN A 96 -9.01 -9.84 -8.29
CA ASN A 96 -8.88 -9.27 -9.64
C ASN A 96 -8.35 -7.84 -9.65
N SER A 97 -7.50 -7.50 -8.70
CA SER A 97 -6.88 -6.18 -8.58
C SER A 97 -5.48 -6.17 -9.20
N MET A 98 -5.00 -5.01 -9.58
CA MET A 98 -3.70 -4.82 -10.21
C MET A 98 -2.91 -3.76 -9.45
N LEU A 99 -1.75 -4.12 -8.91
CA LEU A 99 -0.83 -3.21 -8.26
C LEU A 99 0.39 -3.02 -9.15
N GLY A 100 0.66 -1.79 -9.54
CA GLY A 100 1.86 -1.40 -10.29
C GLY A 100 3.13 -1.55 -9.47
N GLY A 101 4.29 -1.40 -10.12
CA GLY A 101 5.57 -1.51 -9.44
C GLY A 101 5.75 -0.45 -8.35
N GLN A 102 6.45 -0.82 -7.28
CA GLN A 102 6.76 0.07 -6.16
C GLN A 102 5.53 0.65 -5.44
N VAL A 103 4.40 -0.03 -5.49
CA VAL A 103 3.22 0.35 -4.69
C VAL A 103 3.49 0.01 -3.23
N GLY A 104 3.30 1.01 -2.35
CA GLY A 104 3.36 0.83 -0.90
C GLY A 104 1.96 0.87 -0.29
N VAL A 105 1.60 -0.13 0.50
CA VAL A 105 0.31 -0.20 1.19
C VAL A 105 0.53 -0.24 2.68
N VAL A 106 -0.03 0.70 3.43
CA VAL A 106 0.05 0.70 4.90
C VAL A 106 -0.78 -0.45 5.49
N GLY A 107 -0.47 -0.81 6.74
CA GLY A 107 -1.12 -1.93 7.42
C GLY A 107 -2.61 -1.74 7.69
N HIS A 108 -3.31 -2.86 7.94
CA HIS A 108 -4.71 -2.91 8.37
C HIS A 108 -5.73 -2.33 7.39
N LEU A 109 -5.40 -2.22 6.11
CA LEU A 109 -6.30 -1.72 5.09
C LEU A 109 -7.13 -2.83 4.42
N LYS A 110 -8.27 -2.39 3.86
CA LYS A 110 -9.11 -3.19 2.94
C LYS A 110 -9.10 -2.51 1.57
N LEU A 111 -8.47 -3.15 0.61
CA LEU A 111 -8.43 -2.70 -0.78
C LEU A 111 -9.54 -3.37 -1.57
N GLY A 112 -10.25 -2.57 -2.38
CA GLY A 112 -11.42 -3.03 -3.12
C GLY A 112 -11.10 -4.08 -4.20
N ASN A 113 -12.12 -4.83 -4.61
CA ASN A 113 -12.04 -5.76 -5.73
C ASN A 113 -11.95 -5.00 -7.06
N PHE A 114 -11.32 -5.59 -8.08
CA PHE A 114 -11.22 -5.05 -9.44
C PHE A 114 -10.60 -3.65 -9.48
N SER A 115 -9.76 -3.32 -8.52
CA SER A 115 -9.13 -2.00 -8.37
C SER A 115 -7.73 -1.98 -8.97
N LYS A 116 -7.30 -0.79 -9.39
CA LYS A 116 -5.99 -0.58 -10.01
C LYS A 116 -5.20 0.45 -9.21
N TYR A 117 -3.94 0.15 -8.95
CA TYR A 117 -3.02 1.03 -8.24
C TYR A 117 -1.85 1.31 -9.16
N ALA A 118 -1.68 2.55 -9.57
CA ALA A 118 -0.57 2.94 -10.46
C ALA A 118 0.78 2.78 -9.75
N ALA A 119 1.83 2.64 -10.54
CA ALA A 119 3.18 2.51 -9.99
C ALA A 119 3.51 3.65 -9.01
N GLN A 120 4.26 3.33 -7.96
CA GLN A 120 4.69 4.24 -6.89
C GLN A 120 3.54 4.88 -6.08
N ALA A 121 2.31 4.35 -6.17
CA ALA A 121 1.23 4.84 -5.34
C ALA A 121 1.44 4.45 -3.87
N GLY A 122 1.39 5.43 -2.97
CA GLY A 122 1.33 5.22 -1.52
C GLY A 122 -0.13 5.13 -1.06
N VAL A 123 -0.59 3.93 -0.71
CA VAL A 123 -1.98 3.69 -0.32
C VAL A 123 -2.11 3.74 1.19
N SER A 124 -2.72 4.79 1.72
CA SER A 124 -2.86 5.06 3.15
C SER A 124 -4.30 4.97 3.69
N LYS A 125 -5.27 4.61 2.83
CA LYS A 125 -6.69 4.49 3.19
C LYS A 125 -7.35 3.32 2.47
N ASN A 126 -8.45 2.82 3.04
CA ASN A 126 -9.29 1.82 2.38
C ASN A 126 -9.77 2.32 1.01
N THR A 127 -9.87 1.43 0.05
CA THR A 127 -10.36 1.76 -1.29
C THR A 127 -11.65 1.02 -1.61
N LYS A 128 -12.47 1.61 -2.47
CA LYS A 128 -13.71 1.00 -2.94
C LYS A 128 -13.42 0.00 -4.07
N ASN A 129 -14.40 -0.86 -4.39
CA ASN A 129 -14.33 -1.70 -5.58
C ASN A 129 -14.26 -0.86 -6.86
N ASN A 130 -13.60 -1.38 -7.89
CA ASN A 130 -13.46 -0.76 -9.21
C ASN A 130 -12.78 0.63 -9.19
N GLN A 131 -11.99 0.91 -8.15
CA GLN A 131 -11.30 2.19 -8.01
C GLN A 131 -9.93 2.16 -8.69
N THR A 132 -9.56 3.24 -9.38
CA THR A 132 -8.19 3.49 -9.83
C THR A 132 -7.54 4.52 -8.94
N VAL A 133 -6.38 4.19 -8.37
CA VAL A 133 -5.60 5.05 -7.48
C VAL A 133 -4.28 5.38 -8.17
N ILE A 134 -3.91 6.66 -8.17
CA ILE A 134 -2.68 7.15 -8.80
C ILE A 134 -1.92 8.01 -7.79
N GLY A 135 -0.61 7.90 -7.81
CA GLY A 135 0.29 8.75 -7.06
C GLY A 135 1.65 8.87 -7.74
N SER A 136 2.39 9.92 -7.41
CA SER A 136 3.78 10.10 -7.82
C SER A 136 4.07 10.04 -9.34
N PRO A 137 3.30 10.73 -10.24
CA PRO A 137 3.65 10.74 -11.66
C PRO A 137 4.92 11.56 -11.91
N ALA A 138 5.79 11.09 -12.81
CA ALA A 138 6.91 11.88 -13.29
C ALA A 138 6.43 13.07 -14.13
N MET A 139 7.06 14.22 -13.95
CA MET A 139 6.78 15.47 -14.67
C MET A 139 8.08 16.07 -15.19
N PRO A 140 8.07 16.87 -16.28
CA PRO A 140 9.22 17.67 -16.67
C PRO A 140 9.71 18.52 -15.49
N LYS A 141 11.05 18.59 -15.31
CA LYS A 141 11.68 19.23 -14.14
C LYS A 141 11.12 20.63 -13.82
N ASP A 142 11.03 21.48 -14.84
CA ASP A 142 10.60 22.87 -14.62
C ASP A 142 9.13 22.98 -14.21
N GLN A 143 8.30 22.11 -14.76
CA GLN A 143 6.88 22.01 -14.38
C GLN A 143 6.74 21.47 -12.94
N PHE A 144 7.51 20.44 -12.59
CA PHE A 144 7.52 19.89 -11.23
C PHE A 144 7.90 20.97 -10.21
N ILE A 145 9.01 21.69 -10.43
CA ILE A 145 9.48 22.73 -9.51
C ILE A 145 8.43 23.83 -9.33
N LYS A 146 7.84 24.34 -10.41
CA LYS A 146 6.79 25.36 -10.36
C LYS A 146 5.56 24.87 -9.57
N SER A 147 5.07 23.68 -9.89
CA SER A 147 3.92 23.08 -9.20
C SER A 147 4.20 22.83 -7.72
N TYR A 148 5.40 22.35 -7.38
CA TYR A 148 5.79 22.07 -6.00
C TYR A 148 5.92 23.33 -5.13
N ILE A 149 6.41 24.43 -5.70
CA ILE A 149 6.45 25.73 -5.02
C ILE A 149 5.03 26.20 -4.66
N ILE A 150 4.08 26.06 -5.60
CA ILE A 150 2.67 26.41 -5.36
C ILE A 150 2.06 25.47 -4.32
N PHE A 151 2.32 24.16 -4.43
CA PHE A 151 1.84 23.16 -3.48
C PHE A 151 2.24 23.49 -2.04
N LYS A 152 3.49 23.92 -1.81
CA LYS A 152 3.95 24.36 -0.48
C LYS A 152 3.22 25.61 0.03
N LYS A 153 2.72 26.47 -0.86
CA LYS A 153 2.00 27.71 -0.52
C LYS A 153 0.50 27.51 -0.37
N LEU A 154 -0.05 26.35 -0.74
CA LEU A 154 -1.51 26.10 -0.70
C LEU A 154 -2.17 26.50 0.63
N PRO A 155 -1.63 26.19 1.82
CA PRO A 155 -2.26 26.61 3.06
C PRO A 155 -2.38 28.14 3.22
N SER A 156 -1.40 28.90 2.72
CA SER A 156 -1.47 30.38 2.76
C SER A 156 -2.42 30.94 1.70
N ILE A 157 -2.48 30.32 0.53
CA ILE A 157 -3.40 30.71 -0.54
C ILE A 157 -4.84 30.50 -0.11
N VAL A 158 -5.16 29.37 0.53
CA VAL A 158 -6.50 29.11 1.06
C VAL A 158 -6.93 30.21 2.05
N ARG A 159 -6.07 30.58 3.01
CA ARG A 159 -6.36 31.68 3.94
C ARG A 159 -6.63 33.01 3.25
N GLN A 160 -5.84 33.35 2.22
CA GLN A 160 -6.03 34.58 1.44
C GLN A 160 -7.38 34.58 0.70
N ILE A 161 -7.80 33.42 0.18
CA ILE A 161 -9.12 33.28 -0.47
C ILE A 161 -10.23 33.50 0.56
N GLU A 162 -10.17 32.86 1.72
CA GLU A 162 -11.16 33.03 2.80
C GLU A 162 -11.28 34.49 3.27
N GLU A 163 -10.14 35.20 3.35
CA GLU A 163 -10.14 36.62 3.68
C GLU A 163 -10.78 37.51 2.59
N LEU A 164 -10.52 37.17 1.31
CA LEU A 164 -11.12 37.85 0.18
C LEU A 164 -12.65 37.62 0.12
N GLU A 165 -13.09 36.39 0.35
CA GLU A 165 -14.52 36.05 0.42
C GLU A 165 -15.24 36.85 1.52
N LYS A 166 -14.63 36.94 2.72
CA LYS A 166 -15.19 37.80 3.81
C LYS A 166 -15.29 39.27 3.42
N LYS A 167 -14.25 39.81 2.77
CA LYS A 167 -14.29 41.23 2.32
C LYS A 167 -15.36 41.44 1.26
N LEU A 168 -15.54 40.50 0.34
CA LEU A 168 -16.56 40.58 -0.70
C LEU A 168 -17.97 40.54 -0.11
N SER A 169 -18.23 39.62 0.82
CA SER A 169 -19.52 39.53 1.51
C SER A 169 -19.89 40.80 2.26
N ASN A 170 -18.88 41.42 2.93
CA ASN A 170 -19.09 42.70 3.63
C ASN A 170 -19.36 43.90 2.69
N LEU A 171 -18.87 43.85 1.46
CA LEU A 171 -19.15 44.87 0.45
C LEU A 171 -20.54 44.72 -0.19
N GLN A 172 -21.03 43.49 -0.32
CA GLN A 172 -22.38 43.20 -0.85
C GLN A 172 -23.50 43.46 0.16
N ALA A 173 -23.17 43.48 1.47
CA ALA A 173 -24.12 43.76 2.54
C ALA A 173 -24.30 45.26 2.86
N LYS A 174 -23.58 46.11 2.15
CA LYS A 174 -23.72 47.59 2.18
C LYS A 174 -24.50 48.10 0.98
#